data_1f1e45dd35b52835262eec33e0ee1904
#
_entry.id   1f1e45dd35b52835262eec33e0ee1904
#
_cell.length_a   1.000
_cell.length_b   1.000
_cell.length_c   1.000
_cell.angle_alpha   90.00
_cell.angle_beta   90.00
_cell.angle_gamma   90.00
#
_symmetry.space_group_name_H-M   'P 1'
#
loop_
_entity.id
_entity.type
_entity.pdbx_description
1 polymer ?
#
loop_
_entity_poly.entity_id
_entity_poly.type
_entity_poly.pdbx_seq_one_letter_code
_entity_poly.pdbx_strand_id
1 'polypeptide(L)'
;RWREGVPGLVDIHHIGSTSVPGMPAKPILDLLPVFRDAAHRDAARGPVEALGYDWLGEFGLAGRSYARCDDAQTGARRVHAHGYAEGHPDIARHLAFRDALRENAALRAGYTSVKAACAARHPDGGADYGACKKSWIDQVEARALERTR
;
A
#
# COMPACT_ATOMS: atom_id res chain seq x y z
N ARG A 1 2.56 13.92 -10.40
CA ARG A 1 4.03 14.05 -10.26
C ARG A 1 4.77 12.76 -10.61
N TRP A 2 4.26 11.63 -10.16
CA TRP A 2 4.84 10.32 -10.51
C TRP A 2 4.81 10.07 -12.01
N ARG A 3 3.68 10.30 -12.67
CA ARG A 3 3.52 10.03 -14.11
C ARG A 3 4.45 10.87 -14.97
N GLU A 4 4.76 12.06 -14.52
CA GLU A 4 5.63 13.00 -15.24
C GLU A 4 7.11 12.78 -14.95
N GLY A 5 7.44 12.38 -13.71
CA GLY A 5 8.81 12.35 -13.21
C GLY A 5 9.48 10.99 -13.17
N VAL A 6 8.74 9.89 -13.34
CA VAL A 6 9.30 8.53 -13.17
C VAL A 6 9.20 7.72 -14.47
N PRO A 7 10.30 7.62 -15.22
CA PRO A 7 10.33 6.79 -16.44
C PRO A 7 10.07 5.33 -16.13
N GLY A 8 9.38 4.64 -17.04
CA GLY A 8 9.06 3.22 -16.88
C GLY A 8 7.82 2.94 -16.04
N LEU A 9 7.19 3.97 -15.48
CA LEU A 9 5.93 3.83 -14.76
C LEU A 9 4.81 3.53 -15.77
N VAL A 10 4.12 2.40 -15.56
CA VAL A 10 3.00 1.97 -16.40
C VAL A 10 1.69 2.47 -15.83
N ASP A 11 1.55 2.41 -14.51
CA ASP A 11 0.37 2.88 -13.81
C ASP A 11 0.69 3.21 -12.36
N ILE A 12 -0.22 3.88 -11.69
CA ILE A 12 -0.12 4.15 -10.25
C ILE A 12 -1.52 4.12 -9.66
N HIS A 13 -1.71 3.30 -8.63
CA HIS A 13 -3.01 3.11 -7.99
C HIS A 13 -3.00 3.67 -6.56
N HIS A 14 -4.15 4.20 -6.13
CA HIS A 14 -4.38 4.55 -4.75
C HIS A 14 -4.94 3.31 -4.05
N ILE A 15 -4.27 2.85 -3.01
CA ILE A 15 -4.66 1.67 -2.22
C ILE A 15 -4.76 2.04 -0.74
N GLY A 16 -4.99 1.04 0.11
CA GLY A 16 -5.09 1.25 1.55
C GLY A 16 -6.39 1.91 1.99
N SER A 17 -6.52 2.18 3.29
CA SER A 17 -7.76 2.68 3.89
C SER A 17 -8.20 4.03 3.34
N THR A 18 -7.27 4.91 3.00
CA THR A 18 -7.60 6.23 2.43
C THR A 18 -8.20 6.16 1.04
N SER A 19 -8.06 5.01 0.35
CA SER A 19 -8.64 4.79 -0.97
C SER A 19 -10.09 4.32 -0.92
N VAL A 20 -10.61 4.04 0.27
CA VAL A 20 -11.97 3.51 0.47
C VAL A 20 -12.86 4.61 1.06
N PRO A 21 -13.86 5.11 0.32
CA PRO A 21 -14.72 6.19 0.80
C PRO A 21 -15.42 5.86 2.13
N GLY A 22 -15.43 6.82 3.04
CA GLY A 22 -16.10 6.70 4.33
C GLY A 22 -15.40 5.84 5.37
N MET A 23 -14.22 5.31 5.04
CA MET A 23 -13.48 4.48 5.98
C MET A 23 -12.54 5.32 6.84
N PRO A 24 -12.57 5.15 8.20
CA PRO A 24 -11.61 5.84 9.06
C PRO A 24 -10.18 5.43 8.74
N ALA A 25 -9.30 6.42 8.60
CA ALA A 25 -7.89 6.19 8.27
C ALA A 25 -7.03 7.33 8.74
N LYS A 26 -5.75 7.05 9.02
CA LYS A 26 -4.75 8.08 9.21
C LYS A 26 -4.54 8.82 7.87
N PRO A 27 -4.13 10.12 7.90
CA PRO A 27 -3.94 10.89 6.67
C PRO A 27 -2.62 10.52 5.96
N ILE A 28 -2.44 9.24 5.70
CA ILE A 28 -1.27 8.70 5.00
C ILE A 28 -1.77 8.00 3.75
N LEU A 29 -1.29 8.46 2.58
CA LEU A 29 -1.65 7.85 1.32
C LEU A 29 -0.82 6.59 1.09
N ASP A 30 -1.48 5.51 0.67
CA ASP A 30 -0.79 4.32 0.18
C ASP A 30 -0.94 4.29 -1.34
N LEU A 31 0.20 4.30 -2.02
CA LEU A 31 0.27 4.24 -3.48
C LEU A 31 0.87 2.93 -3.93
N LEU A 32 0.42 2.46 -5.09
CA LEU A 32 0.91 1.24 -5.73
C LEU A 32 1.39 1.62 -7.14
N PRO A 33 2.63 2.12 -7.28
CA PRO A 33 3.20 2.34 -8.60
C PRO A 33 3.55 1.01 -9.26
N VAL A 34 3.21 0.87 -10.54
CA VAL A 34 3.49 -0.30 -11.34
C VAL A 34 4.49 0.06 -12.42
N PHE A 35 5.61 -0.65 -12.45
CA PHE A 35 6.68 -0.43 -13.42
C PHE A 35 6.62 -1.47 -14.53
N ARG A 36 7.14 -1.12 -15.70
CA ARG A 36 7.14 -1.99 -16.89
C ARG A 36 7.79 -3.35 -16.61
N ASP A 37 8.90 -3.34 -15.89
CA ASP A 37 9.66 -4.53 -15.52
C ASP A 37 10.54 -4.24 -14.30
N ALA A 38 11.28 -5.24 -13.83
CA ALA A 38 12.15 -5.09 -12.67
C ALA A 38 13.27 -4.09 -12.90
N ALA A 39 13.81 -4.01 -14.12
CA ALA A 39 14.89 -3.07 -14.45
C ALA A 39 14.39 -1.62 -14.34
N HIS A 40 13.19 -1.33 -14.84
CA HIS A 40 12.59 0.00 -14.73
C HIS A 40 12.22 0.33 -13.28
N ARG A 41 11.77 -0.66 -12.51
CA ARG A 41 11.52 -0.49 -11.07
C ARG A 41 12.81 -0.07 -10.36
N ASP A 42 13.91 -0.77 -10.60
CA ASP A 42 15.18 -0.49 -9.94
C ASP A 42 15.77 0.86 -10.39
N ALA A 43 15.63 1.18 -11.67
CA ALA A 43 16.08 2.46 -12.22
C ALA A 43 15.25 3.66 -11.72
N ALA A 44 14.10 3.43 -11.13
CA ALA A 44 13.22 4.48 -10.61
C ALA A 44 13.75 5.12 -9.31
N ARG A 45 14.74 4.55 -8.66
CA ARG A 45 15.26 5.07 -7.38
C ARG A 45 15.59 6.56 -7.44
N GLY A 46 16.43 6.97 -8.37
CA GLY A 46 16.83 8.38 -8.51
C GLY A 46 15.66 9.32 -8.76
N PRO A 47 14.82 9.05 -9.79
CA PRO A 47 13.62 9.84 -10.04
C PRO A 47 12.65 9.92 -8.86
N VAL A 48 12.47 8.83 -8.13
CA VAL A 48 11.58 8.80 -6.95
C VAL A 48 12.18 9.61 -5.81
N GLU A 49 13.48 9.49 -5.57
CA GLU A 49 14.16 10.32 -4.57
C GLU A 49 14.07 11.81 -4.93
N ALA A 50 14.13 12.15 -6.22
CA ALA A 50 13.97 13.52 -6.68
C ALA A 50 12.57 14.09 -6.41
N LEU A 51 11.56 13.25 -6.24
CA LEU A 51 10.21 13.65 -5.83
C LEU A 51 10.08 13.88 -4.33
N GLY A 52 11.13 13.62 -3.56
CA GLY A 52 11.14 13.83 -2.11
C GLY A 52 10.92 12.55 -1.29
N TYR A 53 11.07 11.39 -1.88
CA TYR A 53 10.88 10.10 -1.20
C TYR A 53 12.19 9.53 -0.70
N ASP A 54 12.13 8.79 0.41
CA ASP A 54 13.20 7.91 0.86
C ASP A 54 12.99 6.54 0.23
N TRP A 55 13.99 6.04 -0.48
CA TRP A 55 13.95 4.74 -1.13
C TRP A 55 14.53 3.67 -0.21
N LEU A 56 13.72 2.67 0.16
CA LEU A 56 14.10 1.63 1.10
C LEU A 56 14.29 0.25 0.47
N GLY A 57 14.20 0.15 -0.87
CA GLY A 57 14.33 -1.12 -1.58
C GLY A 57 13.19 -2.07 -1.25
N GLU A 58 13.48 -3.36 -1.18
CA GLU A 58 12.45 -4.37 -0.92
C GLU A 58 11.83 -4.26 0.48
N PHE A 59 12.60 -3.85 1.43
CA PHE A 59 12.17 -3.63 2.81
C PHE A 59 11.36 -4.81 3.38
N GLY A 60 11.89 -6.02 3.20
CA GLY A 60 11.31 -7.26 3.75
C GLY A 60 10.30 -7.98 2.86
N LEU A 61 9.94 -7.43 1.69
CA LEU A 61 9.04 -8.10 0.74
C LEU A 61 9.70 -8.24 -0.63
N ALA A 62 9.94 -9.47 -1.03
CA ALA A 62 10.62 -9.77 -2.29
C ALA A 62 9.89 -9.16 -3.50
N GLY A 63 10.64 -8.53 -4.38
CA GLY A 63 10.13 -7.92 -5.60
C GLY A 63 9.49 -6.56 -5.42
N ARG A 64 9.38 -6.06 -4.20
CA ARG A 64 8.82 -4.73 -3.92
C ARG A 64 9.92 -3.66 -3.97
N SER A 65 9.56 -2.47 -4.43
CA SER A 65 10.33 -1.25 -4.17
C SER A 65 9.51 -0.38 -3.21
N TYR A 66 9.95 -0.29 -1.97
CA TYR A 66 9.25 0.50 -0.96
C TYR A 66 9.89 1.88 -0.84
N ALA A 67 9.08 2.91 -0.89
CA ALA A 67 9.51 4.28 -0.69
C ALA A 67 8.49 5.01 0.18
N ARG A 68 8.94 6.01 0.90
CA ARG A 68 8.06 6.78 1.78
C ARG A 68 8.43 8.25 1.76
N CYS A 69 7.44 9.09 1.98
CA CYS A 69 7.61 10.54 1.99
C CYS A 69 7.03 11.12 3.26
N ASP A 70 7.81 12.00 3.89
CA ASP A 70 7.40 12.73 5.08
C ASP A 70 7.17 14.19 4.73
N ASP A 71 6.35 14.87 5.53
CA ASP A 71 6.13 16.31 5.40
C ASP A 71 7.42 17.04 5.77
N ALA A 72 7.86 17.93 4.88
CA ALA A 72 9.13 18.67 5.05
C ALA A 72 9.13 19.60 6.26
N GLN A 73 7.97 20.07 6.69
CA GLN A 73 7.83 21.01 7.80
C GLN A 73 7.62 20.31 9.15
N THR A 74 6.76 19.28 9.16
CA THR A 74 6.35 18.62 10.41
C THR A 74 7.07 17.29 10.67
N GLY A 75 7.68 16.71 9.63
CA GLY A 75 8.26 15.36 9.71
C GLY A 75 7.23 14.23 9.74
N ALA A 76 5.95 14.55 9.67
CA ALA A 76 4.90 13.54 9.71
C ALA A 76 4.86 12.72 8.41
N ARG A 77 4.62 11.39 8.53
CA ARG A 77 4.49 10.52 7.38
C ARG A 77 3.29 10.92 6.52
N ARG A 78 3.51 11.04 5.22
CA ARG A 78 2.46 11.43 4.26
C ARG A 78 2.12 10.35 3.26
N VAL A 79 3.12 9.61 2.79
CA VAL A 79 2.93 8.63 1.70
C VAL A 79 3.77 7.39 1.94
N HIS A 80 3.16 6.23 1.71
CA HIS A 80 3.84 4.95 1.53
C HIS A 80 3.64 4.53 0.07
N ALA A 81 4.72 4.27 -0.66
CA ALA A 81 4.66 3.79 -2.04
C ALA A 81 5.18 2.36 -2.11
N HIS A 82 4.32 1.45 -2.54
CA HIS A 82 4.61 0.01 -2.67
C HIS A 82 4.71 -0.33 -4.16
N GLY A 83 5.93 -0.27 -4.72
CA GLY A 83 6.16 -0.44 -6.15
C GLY A 83 6.44 -1.89 -6.54
N TYR A 84 5.91 -2.28 -7.69
CA TYR A 84 6.11 -3.62 -8.24
C TYR A 84 6.25 -3.56 -9.74
N ALA A 85 6.96 -4.53 -10.32
CA ALA A 85 6.97 -4.73 -11.75
C ALA A 85 5.63 -5.33 -12.21
N GLU A 86 5.18 -4.94 -13.41
CA GLU A 86 3.94 -5.45 -14.00
C GLU A 86 3.94 -6.99 -13.99
N GLY A 87 2.81 -7.57 -13.63
CA GLY A 87 2.66 -9.02 -13.49
C GLY A 87 2.99 -9.59 -12.12
N HIS A 88 3.54 -8.80 -11.20
CA HIS A 88 3.80 -9.29 -9.85
C HIS A 88 2.48 -9.61 -9.14
N PRO A 89 2.36 -10.79 -8.49
CA PRO A 89 1.08 -11.21 -7.87
C PRO A 89 0.57 -10.27 -6.79
N ASP A 90 1.44 -9.52 -6.12
CA ASP A 90 1.02 -8.58 -5.08
C ASP A 90 0.22 -7.39 -5.62
N ILE A 91 0.37 -7.06 -6.90
CA ILE A 91 -0.44 -6.00 -7.53
C ILE A 91 -1.92 -6.40 -7.50
N ALA A 92 -2.24 -7.60 -8.01
CA ALA A 92 -3.61 -8.12 -8.01
C ALA A 92 -4.17 -8.25 -6.59
N ARG A 93 -3.35 -8.68 -5.64
CA ARG A 93 -3.71 -8.84 -4.23
C ARG A 93 -4.15 -7.50 -3.62
N HIS A 94 -3.35 -6.47 -3.78
CA HIS A 94 -3.66 -5.13 -3.27
C HIS A 94 -4.92 -4.54 -3.90
N LEU A 95 -5.07 -4.68 -5.22
CA LEU A 95 -6.22 -4.12 -5.93
C LEU A 95 -7.51 -4.86 -5.57
N ALA A 96 -7.46 -6.20 -5.47
CA ALA A 96 -8.62 -7.01 -5.09
C ALA A 96 -9.09 -6.68 -3.67
N PHE A 97 -8.16 -6.51 -2.73
CA PHE A 97 -8.49 -6.13 -1.36
C PHE A 97 -9.14 -4.75 -1.30
N ARG A 98 -8.57 -3.76 -1.98
CA ARG A 98 -9.13 -2.41 -2.09
C ARG A 98 -10.55 -2.44 -2.65
N ASP A 99 -10.74 -3.14 -3.77
CA ASP A 99 -12.03 -3.17 -4.46
C ASP A 99 -13.09 -3.89 -3.63
N ALA A 100 -12.71 -4.97 -2.94
CA ALA A 100 -13.61 -5.66 -2.01
C ALA A 100 -14.09 -4.74 -0.89
N LEU A 101 -13.22 -3.95 -0.30
CA LEU A 101 -13.58 -2.98 0.72
C LEU A 101 -14.49 -1.87 0.17
N ARG A 102 -14.25 -1.41 -1.05
CA ARG A 102 -15.08 -0.40 -1.70
C ARG A 102 -16.52 -0.89 -1.94
N GLU A 103 -16.66 -2.16 -2.29
CA GLU A 103 -17.92 -2.75 -2.71
C GLU A 103 -18.75 -3.33 -1.55
N ASN A 104 -18.14 -3.59 -0.39
CA ASN A 104 -18.79 -4.35 0.68
C ASN A 104 -18.71 -3.63 2.02
N ALA A 105 -19.84 -3.08 2.47
CA ALA A 105 -19.94 -2.35 3.72
C ALA A 105 -19.62 -3.24 4.94
N ALA A 106 -19.99 -4.51 4.92
CA ALA A 106 -19.70 -5.44 6.01
C ALA A 106 -18.20 -5.69 6.15
N LEU A 107 -17.46 -5.78 5.02
CA LEU A 107 -16.01 -5.90 5.06
C LEU A 107 -15.35 -4.63 5.60
N ARG A 108 -15.85 -3.45 5.23
CA ARG A 108 -15.35 -2.19 5.77
C ARG A 108 -15.51 -2.14 7.29
N ALA A 109 -16.69 -2.49 7.78
CA ALA A 109 -16.97 -2.54 9.22
C ALA A 109 -16.08 -3.56 9.93
N GLY A 110 -15.88 -4.74 9.35
CA GLY A 110 -15.00 -5.79 9.87
C GLY A 110 -13.55 -5.31 9.96
N TYR A 111 -13.05 -4.66 8.94
CA TYR A 111 -11.69 -4.14 8.94
C TYR A 111 -11.49 -3.04 9.99
N THR A 112 -12.46 -2.13 10.09
CA THR A 112 -12.44 -1.07 11.11
C THR A 112 -12.39 -1.67 12.51
N SER A 113 -13.21 -2.71 12.78
CA SER A 113 -13.21 -3.40 14.07
C SER A 113 -11.89 -4.09 14.38
N VAL A 114 -11.30 -4.77 13.40
CA VAL A 114 -10.01 -5.45 13.56
C VAL A 114 -8.90 -4.44 13.84
N LYS A 115 -8.87 -3.33 13.10
CA LYS A 115 -7.87 -2.28 13.32
C LYS A 115 -8.00 -1.67 14.71
N ALA A 116 -9.21 -1.40 15.16
CA ALA A 116 -9.46 -0.84 16.50
C ALA A 116 -9.03 -1.81 17.61
N ALA A 117 -9.37 -3.09 17.47
CA ALA A 117 -8.97 -4.12 18.43
C ALA A 117 -7.45 -4.29 18.49
N CYS A 118 -6.78 -4.28 17.33
CA CYS A 118 -5.32 -4.40 17.26
C CYS A 118 -4.64 -3.15 17.83
N ALA A 119 -5.17 -1.96 17.58
CA ALA A 119 -4.64 -0.73 18.13
C ALA A 119 -4.77 -0.70 19.66
N ALA A 120 -5.85 -1.23 20.22
CA ALA A 120 -6.05 -1.33 21.66
C ALA A 120 -5.03 -2.28 22.33
N ARG A 121 -4.66 -3.38 21.62
CA ARG A 121 -3.66 -4.34 22.11
C ARG A 121 -2.24 -3.83 21.94
N HIS A 122 -1.98 -3.04 20.91
CA HIS A 122 -0.64 -2.57 20.52
C HIS A 122 -0.69 -1.05 20.30
N PRO A 123 -0.84 -0.25 21.39
CA PRO A 123 -1.00 1.21 21.27
C PRO A 123 0.15 1.91 20.56
N ASP A 124 1.36 1.34 20.64
CA ASP A 124 2.56 1.89 20.01
C ASP A 124 2.67 1.55 18.52
N GLY A 125 1.75 0.72 17.99
CA GLY A 125 1.77 0.29 16.59
C GLY A 125 2.92 -0.65 16.27
N GLY A 126 3.54 -0.47 15.10
CA GLY A 126 4.70 -1.24 14.68
C GLY A 126 4.40 -2.65 14.18
N ALA A 127 5.40 -3.55 14.31
CA ALA A 127 5.32 -4.91 13.77
C ALA A 127 4.21 -5.74 14.42
N ASP A 128 4.00 -5.59 15.74
CA ASP A 128 2.99 -6.35 16.47
C ASP A 128 1.57 -5.94 16.04
N TYR A 129 1.35 -4.65 15.80
CA TYR A 129 0.09 -4.15 15.27
C TYR A 129 -0.19 -4.73 13.87
N GLY A 130 0.81 -4.70 13.00
CA GLY A 130 0.71 -5.27 11.66
C GLY A 130 0.41 -6.77 11.68
N ALA A 131 1.10 -7.53 12.52
CA ALA A 131 0.89 -8.96 12.67
C ALA A 131 -0.51 -9.29 13.21
N CYS A 132 -1.03 -8.46 14.14
CA CYS A 132 -2.35 -8.64 14.72
C CYS A 132 -3.47 -8.62 13.66
N LYS A 133 -3.41 -7.70 12.71
CA LYS A 133 -4.44 -7.57 11.67
C LYS A 133 -4.19 -8.44 10.43
N LYS A 134 -3.01 -9.02 10.30
CA LYS A 134 -2.59 -9.76 9.10
C LYS A 134 -3.48 -10.95 8.77
N SER A 135 -3.85 -11.75 9.76
CA SER A 135 -4.68 -12.94 9.54
C SER A 135 -6.02 -12.60 8.88
N TRP A 136 -6.69 -11.56 9.37
CA TRP A 136 -7.96 -11.11 8.81
C TRP A 136 -7.77 -10.58 7.37
N ILE A 137 -6.73 -9.78 7.16
CA ILE A 137 -6.42 -9.23 5.83
C ILE A 137 -6.15 -10.35 4.84
N ASP A 138 -5.32 -11.34 5.22
CA ASP A 138 -4.97 -12.46 4.33
C ASP A 138 -6.21 -13.25 3.92
N GLN A 139 -7.15 -13.48 4.81
CA GLN A 139 -8.39 -14.17 4.51
C GLN A 139 -9.26 -13.41 3.52
N VAL A 140 -9.41 -12.11 3.72
CA VAL A 140 -10.21 -11.26 2.83
C VAL A 140 -9.56 -11.15 1.46
N GLU A 141 -8.24 -10.98 1.40
CA GLU A 141 -7.49 -10.95 0.14
C GLU A 141 -7.67 -12.24 -0.66
N ALA A 142 -7.57 -13.39 -0.01
CA ALA A 142 -7.73 -14.68 -0.68
C ALA A 142 -9.13 -14.81 -1.31
N ARG A 143 -10.17 -14.44 -0.57
CA ARG A 143 -11.55 -14.46 -1.09
C ARG A 143 -11.76 -13.45 -2.22
N ALA A 144 -11.17 -12.27 -2.11
CA ALA A 144 -11.26 -11.25 -3.14
C ALA A 144 -10.60 -11.69 -4.44
N LEU A 145 -9.43 -12.35 -4.34
CA LEU A 145 -8.73 -12.89 -5.51
C LEU A 145 -9.53 -13.99 -6.19
N GLU A 146 -10.21 -14.84 -5.44
CA GLU A 146 -11.07 -15.89 -6.01
C GLU A 146 -12.20 -15.31 -6.87
N ARG A 147 -12.76 -14.16 -6.47
CA ARG A 147 -13.83 -13.50 -7.22
C ARG A 147 -13.38 -12.88 -8.54
N THR A 148 -12.09 -12.58 -8.67
CA THR A 148 -11.53 -11.95 -9.89
C THR A 148 -11.04 -12.96 -10.91
N ARG A 149 -11.07 -14.24 -10.60
CA ARG A 149 -10.66 -15.31 -11.52
C ARG A 149 -11.78 -15.79 -12.41
#